data_ed848d24d81444a5b3c38ae603e1a41f
#
_entry.id   ed848d24d81444a5b3c38ae603e1a41f
#
_cell.length_a   1.000
_cell.length_b   1.000
_cell.length_c   1.000
_cell.angle_alpha   90.00
_cell.angle_beta   90.00
_cell.angle_gamma   90.00
#
_symmetry.space_group_name_H-M   'P 1'
#
loop_
_entity.id
_entity.type
_entity.pdbx_description
1 polymer ?
#
loop_
_entity_poly.entity_id
_entity_poly.type
_entity_poly.pdbx_seq_one_letter_code
_entity_poly.pdbx_strand_id
1 'polypeptide(L)'
;MKNKSIFGLLVNPFTRIAGWQAFGLGLVFVALMGFIGASSGIAFDGVFDMHMFEITVQQAFIYLAIDLASLVLVMWVTGLIVSKNFRFIDLLGTMTLAKAPFLLLAIMGYFTTAPNMNAIMRDPYVIFHSTSFVIMMILTLPVMVWSITLMVNALKISCGLKGSTLTVAFIVGLFVSEIIAKILIHYVV
;
A
#
# COMPACT_ATOMS: atom_id res chain seq x y z
N MET A 1 -0.58 25.33 -20.31
CA MET A 1 -0.58 24.30 -19.24
C MET A 1 -1.95 24.27 -18.59
N LYS A 2 -2.76 23.21 -18.77
CA LYS A 2 -4.04 23.08 -18.06
C LYS A 2 -3.75 22.96 -16.56
N ASN A 3 -4.24 23.90 -15.76
CA ASN A 3 -4.24 23.78 -14.30
C ASN A 3 -4.97 22.49 -13.93
N LYS A 4 -4.23 21.44 -13.56
CA LYS A 4 -4.85 20.25 -13.00
C LYS A 4 -5.41 20.66 -11.63
N SER A 5 -6.68 20.34 -11.39
CA SER A 5 -7.31 20.56 -10.09
C SER A 5 -6.54 19.83 -8.99
N ILE A 6 -6.61 20.32 -7.76
CA ILE A 6 -6.01 19.66 -6.57
C ILE A 6 -6.42 18.19 -6.50
N PHE A 7 -7.69 17.89 -6.79
CA PHE A 7 -8.20 16.52 -6.87
C PHE A 7 -7.44 15.66 -7.91
N GLY A 8 -7.12 16.23 -9.07
CA GLY A 8 -6.33 15.52 -10.08
C GLY A 8 -4.92 15.16 -9.62
N LEU A 9 -4.32 15.94 -8.70
CA LEU A 9 -3.02 15.66 -8.10
C LEU A 9 -3.10 14.62 -6.97
N LEU A 10 -4.19 14.58 -6.21
CA LEU A 10 -4.41 13.55 -5.20
C LEU A 10 -4.53 12.15 -5.82
N VAL A 11 -5.13 12.06 -7.01
CA VAL A 11 -5.30 10.79 -7.73
C VAL A 11 -4.08 10.43 -8.58
N ASN A 12 -3.36 11.41 -9.10
CA ASN A 12 -2.18 11.18 -9.94
C ASN A 12 -1.11 12.27 -9.76
N PRO A 13 -0.33 12.24 -8.68
CA PRO A 13 0.77 13.15 -8.45
C PRO A 13 1.96 12.91 -9.38
N PHE A 14 2.09 11.72 -9.96
CA PHE A 14 3.24 11.24 -10.71
C PHE A 14 3.46 11.97 -12.03
N THR A 15 2.51 12.76 -12.47
CA THR A 15 2.70 13.70 -13.61
C THR A 15 3.58 14.90 -13.26
N ARG A 16 3.89 15.12 -11.97
CA ARG A 16 4.76 16.22 -11.48
C ARG A 16 5.93 15.72 -10.66
N ILE A 17 5.76 14.61 -9.95
CA ILE A 17 6.75 14.07 -9.01
C ILE A 17 7.06 12.63 -9.44
N ALA A 18 8.33 12.36 -9.78
CA ALA A 18 8.79 11.03 -10.17
C ALA A 18 10.24 10.79 -9.70
N GLY A 19 10.75 9.60 -9.91
CA GLY A 19 12.14 9.26 -9.60
C GLY A 19 12.50 9.49 -8.13
N TRP A 20 13.68 10.06 -7.90
CA TRP A 20 14.23 10.27 -6.57
C TRP A 20 13.36 11.17 -5.67
N GLN A 21 12.64 12.15 -6.24
CA GLN A 21 11.74 13.01 -5.47
C GLN A 21 10.55 12.23 -4.94
N ALA A 22 9.93 11.41 -5.78
CA ALA A 22 8.83 10.54 -5.36
C ALA A 22 9.31 9.49 -4.35
N PHE A 23 10.51 8.93 -4.55
CA PHE A 23 11.11 7.96 -3.64
C PHE A 23 11.36 8.55 -2.26
N GLY A 24 12.04 9.70 -2.17
CA GLY A 24 12.33 10.34 -0.90
C GLY A 24 11.05 10.72 -0.13
N LEU A 25 10.06 11.32 -0.81
CA LEU A 25 8.77 11.61 -0.19
C LEU A 25 8.03 10.35 0.24
N GLY A 26 8.01 9.32 -0.60
CA GLY A 26 7.39 8.03 -0.29
C GLY A 26 8.04 7.35 0.91
N LEU A 27 9.38 7.38 1.02
CA LEU A 27 10.09 6.84 2.19
C LEU A 27 9.70 7.54 3.50
N VAL A 28 9.47 8.84 3.48
CA VAL A 28 8.98 9.55 4.67
C VAL A 28 7.62 8.99 5.09
N PHE A 29 6.68 8.79 4.15
CA PHE A 29 5.39 8.19 4.47
C PHE A 29 5.51 6.75 4.97
N VAL A 30 6.34 5.93 4.34
CA VAL A 30 6.60 4.54 4.76
C VAL A 30 7.23 4.50 6.15
N ALA A 31 8.18 5.38 6.44
CA ALA A 31 8.78 5.45 7.78
C ALA A 31 7.75 5.85 8.85
N LEU A 32 6.90 6.85 8.57
CA LEU A 32 5.81 7.22 9.46
C LEU A 32 4.82 6.07 9.65
N MET A 33 4.49 5.33 8.59
CA MET A 33 3.63 4.13 8.68
C MET A 33 4.24 3.07 9.60
N GLY A 34 5.55 2.83 9.53
CA GLY A 34 6.24 1.86 10.38
C GLY A 34 6.16 2.23 11.87
N PHE A 35 6.49 3.46 12.21
CA PHE A 35 6.44 3.93 13.60
C PHE A 35 5.00 4.02 14.14
N ILE A 36 4.11 4.65 13.38
CA ILE A 36 2.73 4.85 13.80
C ILE A 36 1.98 3.52 13.82
N GLY A 37 2.15 2.67 12.79
CA GLY A 37 1.53 1.35 12.74
C GLY A 37 1.91 0.47 13.91
N ALA A 38 3.22 0.37 14.22
CA ALA A 38 3.68 -0.38 15.39
C ALA A 38 3.07 0.12 16.70
N SER A 39 2.98 1.45 16.90
CA SER A 39 2.45 2.02 18.13
C SER A 39 0.92 2.02 18.21
N SER A 40 0.22 1.93 17.08
CA SER A 40 -1.24 1.88 17.00
C SER A 40 -1.81 0.45 16.85
N GLY A 41 -0.94 -0.57 16.79
CA GLY A 41 -1.34 -1.96 16.60
C GLY A 41 -1.83 -2.27 15.17
N ILE A 42 -1.36 -1.53 14.16
CA ILE A 42 -1.65 -1.80 12.74
C ILE A 42 -0.42 -2.40 12.08
N ALA A 43 -0.52 -3.65 11.67
CA ALA A 43 0.48 -4.35 10.86
C ALA A 43 0.12 -4.24 9.37
N PHE A 44 1.06 -3.76 8.55
CA PHE A 44 0.98 -3.82 7.10
C PHE A 44 1.76 -5.06 6.66
N ASP A 45 1.08 -6.18 6.64
CA ASP A 45 1.66 -7.51 6.39
C ASP A 45 1.33 -8.05 4.99
N GLY A 46 1.06 -7.15 4.06
CA GLY A 46 0.83 -7.40 2.65
C GLY A 46 0.92 -6.13 1.80
N VAL A 47 1.07 -6.29 0.50
CA VAL A 47 1.23 -5.16 -0.43
C VAL A 47 0.02 -4.22 -0.38
N PHE A 48 -1.19 -4.76 -0.22
CA PHE A 48 -2.43 -4.00 -0.07
C PHE A 48 -3.28 -4.49 1.11
N ASP A 49 -2.70 -5.28 2.00
CA ASP A 49 -3.38 -5.87 3.15
C ASP A 49 -2.85 -5.27 4.46
N MET A 50 -3.67 -5.33 5.48
CA MET A 50 -3.32 -4.91 6.83
C MET A 50 -4.14 -5.67 7.88
N HIS A 51 -3.54 -5.89 9.03
CA HIS A 51 -4.20 -6.52 10.17
C HIS A 51 -3.99 -5.73 11.45
N MET A 52 -4.88 -5.92 12.43
CA MET A 52 -4.76 -5.32 13.75
C MET A 52 -4.22 -6.35 14.74
N PHE A 53 -2.95 -6.24 15.09
CA PHE A 53 -2.30 -6.99 16.16
C PHE A 53 -1.04 -6.25 16.64
N GLU A 54 -0.60 -6.59 17.86
CA GLU A 54 0.59 -5.98 18.43
C GLU A 54 1.85 -6.46 17.68
N ILE A 55 2.65 -5.49 17.23
CA ILE A 55 3.94 -5.73 16.57
C ILE A 55 5.00 -4.80 17.14
N THR A 56 6.24 -5.24 17.09
CA THR A 56 7.37 -4.38 17.39
C THR A 56 7.67 -3.44 16.23
N VAL A 57 8.33 -2.32 16.51
CA VAL A 57 8.79 -1.40 15.46
C VAL A 57 9.67 -2.12 14.44
N GLN A 58 10.54 -3.04 14.92
CA GLN A 58 11.40 -3.83 14.03
C GLN A 58 10.57 -4.69 13.06
N GLN A 59 9.56 -5.40 13.54
CA GLN A 59 8.67 -6.21 12.70
C GLN A 59 7.90 -5.34 11.70
N ALA A 60 7.38 -4.17 12.13
CA ALA A 60 6.69 -3.26 11.25
C ALA A 60 7.58 -2.83 10.06
N PHE A 61 8.84 -2.49 10.31
CA PHE A 61 9.78 -2.12 9.23
C PHE A 61 10.17 -3.31 8.36
N ILE A 62 10.29 -4.52 8.92
CA ILE A 62 10.54 -5.75 8.12
C ILE A 62 9.35 -6.00 7.18
N TYR A 63 8.11 -5.93 7.67
CA TYR A 63 6.91 -6.09 6.84
C TYR A 63 6.87 -5.07 5.70
N LEU A 64 7.01 -3.78 6.02
CA LEU A 64 7.01 -2.73 5.02
C LEU A 64 8.14 -2.86 3.99
N ALA A 65 9.32 -3.32 4.41
CA ALA A 65 10.43 -3.56 3.49
C ALA A 65 10.14 -4.73 2.53
N ILE A 66 9.59 -5.83 3.04
CA ILE A 66 9.20 -7.00 2.24
C ILE A 66 8.10 -6.61 1.26
N ASP A 67 7.06 -5.91 1.72
CA ASP A 67 5.95 -5.46 0.89
C ASP A 67 6.41 -4.55 -0.25
N LEU A 68 7.22 -3.55 0.10
CA LEU A 68 7.71 -2.60 -0.89
C LEU A 68 8.64 -3.28 -1.88
N ALA A 69 9.55 -4.15 -1.42
CA ALA A 69 10.46 -4.90 -2.28
C ALA A 69 9.66 -5.81 -3.22
N SER A 70 8.70 -6.58 -2.70
CA SER A 70 7.85 -7.47 -3.49
C SER A 70 7.06 -6.72 -4.55
N LEU A 71 6.41 -5.60 -4.16
CA LEU A 71 5.67 -4.77 -5.09
C LEU A 71 6.56 -4.21 -6.20
N VAL A 72 7.68 -3.59 -5.83
CA VAL A 72 8.56 -2.93 -6.79
C VAL A 72 9.23 -3.94 -7.73
N LEU A 73 9.75 -5.05 -7.20
CA LEU A 73 10.42 -6.06 -8.01
C LEU A 73 9.48 -6.74 -8.99
N VAL A 74 8.28 -7.12 -8.54
CA VAL A 74 7.29 -7.75 -9.43
C VAL A 74 6.82 -6.77 -10.49
N MET A 75 6.51 -5.52 -10.12
CA MET A 75 6.09 -4.50 -11.09
C MET A 75 7.22 -4.11 -12.05
N TRP A 76 8.48 -4.17 -11.60
CA TRP A 76 9.64 -3.98 -12.46
C TRP A 76 9.77 -5.10 -13.50
N VAL A 77 9.69 -6.35 -13.07
CA VAL A 77 9.72 -7.52 -14.00
C VAL A 77 8.53 -7.43 -14.97
N THR A 78 7.34 -7.12 -14.48
CA THR A 78 6.16 -6.90 -15.31
C THR A 78 6.40 -5.80 -16.33
N GLY A 79 6.98 -4.68 -15.91
CA GLY A 79 7.37 -3.58 -16.78
C GLY A 79 8.37 -4.00 -17.86
N LEU A 80 9.38 -4.82 -17.54
CA LEU A 80 10.34 -5.35 -18.50
C LEU A 80 9.69 -6.23 -19.57
N ILE A 81 8.65 -6.98 -19.21
CA ILE A 81 7.92 -7.85 -20.14
C ILE A 81 7.03 -7.05 -21.08
N VAL A 82 6.32 -6.02 -20.58
CA VAL A 82 5.27 -5.35 -21.35
C VAL A 82 5.64 -3.95 -21.87
N SER A 83 6.75 -3.38 -21.41
CA SER A 83 7.24 -2.05 -21.81
C SER A 83 8.64 -2.12 -22.39
N LYS A 84 8.92 -1.30 -23.42
CA LYS A 84 10.23 -1.32 -24.08
C LYS A 84 11.28 -0.47 -23.39
N ASN A 85 10.90 0.65 -22.78
CA ASN A 85 11.84 1.59 -22.16
C ASN A 85 11.18 2.30 -20.98
N PHE A 86 11.73 2.10 -19.78
CA PHE A 86 11.38 2.86 -18.58
C PHE A 86 12.55 2.85 -17.59
N ARG A 87 12.54 3.75 -16.64
CA ARG A 87 13.58 3.87 -15.62
C ARG A 87 13.13 3.21 -14.34
N PHE A 88 13.94 2.31 -13.79
CA PHE A 88 13.67 1.64 -12.54
C PHE A 88 13.36 2.64 -11.40
N ILE A 89 14.13 3.74 -11.30
CA ILE A 89 13.95 4.73 -10.24
C ILE A 89 12.60 5.46 -10.31
N ASP A 90 12.02 5.62 -11.50
CA ASP A 90 10.69 6.23 -11.65
C ASP A 90 9.61 5.27 -11.12
N LEU A 91 9.74 3.99 -11.41
CA LEU A 91 8.84 2.96 -10.87
C LEU A 91 9.00 2.80 -9.36
N LEU A 92 10.23 2.68 -8.86
CA LEU A 92 10.54 2.59 -7.43
C LEU A 92 9.91 3.76 -6.67
N GLY A 93 10.20 4.99 -7.11
CA GLY A 93 9.72 6.19 -6.43
C GLY A 93 8.21 6.33 -6.44
N THR A 94 7.58 6.09 -7.60
CA THR A 94 6.12 6.24 -7.71
C THR A 94 5.36 5.14 -6.96
N MET A 95 5.86 3.89 -6.95
CA MET A 95 5.26 2.79 -6.17
C MET A 95 5.41 3.02 -4.66
N THR A 96 6.59 3.50 -4.21
CA THR A 96 6.80 3.85 -2.80
C THR A 96 5.82 4.95 -2.35
N LEU A 97 5.68 6.00 -3.15
CA LEU A 97 4.76 7.10 -2.82
C LEU A 97 3.28 6.68 -2.90
N ALA A 98 2.94 5.70 -3.74
CA ALA A 98 1.58 5.17 -3.84
C ALA A 98 1.08 4.48 -2.54
N LYS A 99 1.98 4.13 -1.63
CA LYS A 99 1.66 3.61 -0.29
C LYS A 99 1.19 4.71 0.69
N ALA A 100 1.41 5.99 0.39
CA ALA A 100 1.12 7.10 1.32
C ALA A 100 -0.30 7.12 1.92
N PRO A 101 -1.39 6.75 1.21
CA PRO A 101 -2.72 6.72 1.79
C PRO A 101 -2.86 5.78 3.00
N PHE A 102 -2.09 4.71 3.07
CA PHE A 102 -2.14 3.75 4.19
C PHE A 102 -1.70 4.37 5.52
N LEU A 103 -0.97 5.49 5.50
CA LEU A 103 -0.66 6.25 6.72
C LEU A 103 -1.93 6.68 7.46
N LEU A 104 -3.03 6.97 6.75
CA LEU A 104 -4.31 7.30 7.38
C LEU A 104 -4.83 6.13 8.23
N LEU A 105 -4.67 4.90 7.74
CA LEU A 105 -5.08 3.69 8.46
C LEU A 105 -4.21 3.47 9.70
N ALA A 106 -2.88 3.70 9.60
CA ALA A 106 -2.00 3.65 10.76
C ALA A 106 -2.44 4.65 11.84
N ILE A 107 -2.76 5.90 11.48
CA ILE A 107 -3.24 6.91 12.40
C ILE A 107 -4.60 6.51 13.02
N MET A 108 -5.50 5.96 12.22
CA MET A 108 -6.82 5.51 12.69
C MET A 108 -6.72 4.37 13.71
N GLY A 109 -5.66 3.57 13.67
CA GLY A 109 -5.40 2.52 14.64
C GLY A 109 -5.44 3.02 16.09
N TYR A 110 -4.94 4.23 16.37
CA TYR A 110 -5.01 4.82 17.71
C TYR A 110 -6.43 5.05 18.24
N PHE A 111 -7.39 5.18 17.36
CA PHE A 111 -8.80 5.45 17.70
C PHE A 111 -9.66 4.19 17.57
N THR A 112 -9.05 3.05 17.27
CA THR A 112 -9.75 1.80 16.99
C THR A 112 -9.44 0.76 18.06
N THR A 113 -10.48 0.16 18.62
CA THR A 113 -10.34 -0.99 19.53
C THR A 113 -10.77 -2.24 18.78
N ALA A 114 -9.80 -3.11 18.45
CA ALA A 114 -10.11 -4.40 17.83
C ALA A 114 -10.83 -5.32 18.82
N PRO A 115 -11.90 -5.99 18.43
CA PRO A 115 -12.54 -7.02 19.23
C PRO A 115 -11.57 -8.19 19.47
N ASN A 116 -11.72 -8.85 20.62
CA ASN A 116 -10.90 -10.02 20.93
C ASN A 116 -11.20 -11.16 19.93
N MET A 117 -10.16 -11.75 19.36
CA MET A 117 -10.27 -12.83 18.36
C MET A 117 -11.07 -14.03 18.88
N ASN A 118 -10.86 -14.42 20.15
CA ASN A 118 -11.65 -15.52 20.75
C ASN A 118 -13.13 -15.18 20.88
N ALA A 119 -13.46 -13.91 21.09
CA ALA A 119 -14.86 -13.46 21.11
C ALA A 119 -15.47 -13.52 19.71
N ILE A 120 -14.73 -13.09 18.67
CA ILE A 120 -15.17 -13.16 17.27
C ILE A 120 -15.40 -14.62 16.84
N MET A 121 -14.52 -15.54 17.26
CA MET A 121 -14.69 -16.98 16.94
C MET A 121 -15.93 -17.60 17.59
N ARG A 122 -16.37 -17.10 18.76
CA ARG A 122 -17.59 -17.58 19.44
C ARG A 122 -18.85 -16.92 18.90
N ASP A 123 -18.78 -15.62 18.64
CA ASP A 123 -19.87 -14.82 18.11
C ASP A 123 -19.34 -13.76 17.13
N PRO A 124 -19.45 -14.00 15.81
CA PRO A 124 -18.98 -13.06 14.79
C PRO A 124 -19.66 -11.67 14.88
N TYR A 125 -20.85 -11.57 15.49
CA TYR A 125 -21.56 -10.29 15.63
C TYR A 125 -20.88 -9.33 16.61
N VAL A 126 -19.97 -9.81 17.47
CA VAL A 126 -19.16 -8.96 18.37
C VAL A 126 -18.41 -7.87 17.62
N ILE A 127 -18.06 -8.09 16.36
CA ILE A 127 -17.43 -7.09 15.48
C ILE A 127 -18.26 -5.80 15.42
N PHE A 128 -19.58 -5.90 15.36
CA PHE A 128 -20.50 -4.77 15.26
C PHE A 128 -20.72 -4.03 16.57
N HIS A 129 -20.29 -4.58 17.70
CA HIS A 129 -20.39 -3.91 19.00
C HIS A 129 -19.29 -2.85 19.20
N SER A 130 -18.19 -2.91 18.42
CA SER A 130 -17.15 -1.88 18.43
C SER A 130 -17.38 -0.87 17.30
N THR A 131 -18.02 0.25 17.61
CA THR A 131 -18.29 1.31 16.62
C THR A 131 -17.01 1.81 15.94
N SER A 132 -15.90 1.97 16.69
CA SER A 132 -14.62 2.42 16.13
C SER A 132 -14.05 1.41 15.14
N PHE A 133 -14.18 0.12 15.42
CA PHE A 133 -13.74 -0.95 14.52
C PHE A 133 -14.56 -0.99 13.23
N VAL A 134 -15.89 -0.83 13.34
CA VAL A 134 -16.77 -0.76 12.16
C VAL A 134 -16.42 0.46 11.29
N ILE A 135 -16.19 1.62 11.89
CA ILE A 135 -15.76 2.82 11.15
C ILE A 135 -14.43 2.56 10.44
N MET A 136 -13.46 1.93 11.13
CA MET A 136 -12.18 1.56 10.54
C MET A 136 -12.37 0.65 9.32
N MET A 137 -13.18 -0.40 9.42
CA MET A 137 -13.48 -1.31 8.30
C MET A 137 -14.07 -0.56 7.09
N ILE A 138 -15.04 0.34 7.34
CA ILE A 138 -15.67 1.13 6.28
C ILE A 138 -14.65 2.07 5.60
N LEU A 139 -13.78 2.72 6.38
CA LEU A 139 -12.80 3.67 5.85
C LEU A 139 -11.58 2.98 5.21
N THR A 140 -11.30 1.75 5.55
CA THR A 140 -10.23 0.96 4.92
C THR A 140 -10.48 0.81 3.42
N LEU A 141 -11.71 0.55 2.98
CA LEU A 141 -12.02 0.34 1.57
C LEU A 141 -11.70 1.56 0.69
N PRO A 142 -12.16 2.79 0.96
CA PRO A 142 -11.82 3.95 0.14
C PRO A 142 -10.33 4.30 0.18
N VAL A 143 -9.64 4.10 1.31
CA VAL A 143 -8.19 4.31 1.40
C VAL A 143 -7.43 3.29 0.56
N MET A 144 -7.84 2.02 0.60
CA MET A 144 -7.28 0.96 -0.23
C MET A 144 -7.49 1.25 -1.73
N VAL A 145 -8.71 1.62 -2.14
CA VAL A 145 -9.02 2.00 -3.52
C VAL A 145 -8.18 3.20 -3.97
N TRP A 146 -7.95 4.17 -3.08
CA TRP A 146 -7.09 5.30 -3.37
C TRP A 146 -5.63 4.87 -3.59
N SER A 147 -5.07 4.04 -2.70
CA SER A 147 -3.71 3.50 -2.86
C SER A 147 -3.57 2.68 -4.15
N ILE A 148 -4.51 1.79 -4.44
CA ILE A 148 -4.54 1.02 -5.69
C ILE A 148 -4.59 1.95 -6.92
N THR A 149 -5.40 2.99 -6.88
CA THR A 149 -5.49 3.99 -7.95
C THR A 149 -4.14 4.70 -8.18
N LEU A 150 -3.44 5.03 -7.10
CA LEU A 150 -2.08 5.57 -7.18
C LEU A 150 -1.11 4.55 -7.78
N MET A 151 -1.15 3.28 -7.36
CA MET A 151 -0.28 2.23 -7.92
C MET A 151 -0.53 2.01 -9.42
N VAL A 152 -1.79 2.01 -9.88
CA VAL A 152 -2.13 1.96 -11.31
C VAL A 152 -1.54 3.14 -12.06
N ASN A 153 -1.69 4.37 -11.53
CA ASN A 153 -1.11 5.57 -12.13
C ASN A 153 0.41 5.58 -12.10
N ALA A 154 1.03 5.01 -11.05
CA ALA A 154 2.47 4.81 -10.95
C ALA A 154 2.97 3.93 -12.11
N LEU A 155 2.37 2.74 -12.30
CA LEU A 155 2.74 1.83 -13.39
C LEU A 155 2.49 2.47 -14.76
N LYS A 156 1.34 3.14 -14.93
CA LYS A 156 0.97 3.87 -16.15
C LYS A 156 2.01 4.91 -16.55
N ILE A 157 2.43 5.75 -15.61
CA ILE A 157 3.35 6.86 -15.88
C ILE A 157 4.78 6.35 -16.02
N SER A 158 5.24 5.47 -15.12
CA SER A 158 6.62 4.98 -15.12
C SER A 158 6.93 4.08 -16.32
N CYS A 159 5.99 3.19 -16.69
CA CYS A 159 6.20 2.23 -17.79
C CYS A 159 5.51 2.65 -19.11
N GLY A 160 4.78 3.76 -19.14
CA GLY A 160 4.08 4.24 -20.34
C GLY A 160 2.91 3.35 -20.78
N LEU A 161 2.40 2.48 -19.91
CA LEU A 161 1.36 1.49 -20.24
C LEU A 161 -0.02 2.14 -20.35
N LYS A 162 -0.88 1.55 -21.22
CA LYS A 162 -2.24 2.04 -21.48
C LYS A 162 -3.19 0.88 -21.79
N GLY A 163 -4.50 1.16 -21.66
CA GLY A 163 -5.56 0.23 -22.06
C GLY A 163 -5.52 -1.10 -21.31
N SER A 164 -5.91 -2.18 -21.98
CA SER A 164 -6.00 -3.53 -21.40
C SER A 164 -4.64 -4.05 -20.90
N THR A 165 -3.54 -3.72 -21.58
CA THR A 165 -2.19 -4.10 -21.16
C THR A 165 -1.85 -3.55 -19.77
N LEU A 166 -2.19 -2.27 -19.49
CA LEU A 166 -2.01 -1.70 -18.15
C LEU A 166 -2.85 -2.45 -17.11
N THR A 167 -4.12 -2.71 -17.41
CA THR A 167 -5.04 -3.35 -16.47
C THR A 167 -4.59 -4.77 -16.14
N VAL A 168 -4.31 -5.58 -17.14
CA VAL A 168 -3.87 -6.98 -16.93
C VAL A 168 -2.52 -7.02 -16.22
N ALA A 169 -1.53 -6.25 -16.69
CA ALA A 169 -0.21 -6.19 -16.10
C ALA A 169 -0.28 -5.76 -14.62
N PHE A 170 -1.11 -4.77 -14.30
CA PHE A 170 -1.27 -4.30 -12.93
C PHE A 170 -1.96 -5.35 -12.04
N ILE A 171 -3.08 -5.93 -12.48
CA ILE A 171 -3.82 -6.92 -11.68
C ILE A 171 -2.93 -8.14 -11.40
N VAL A 172 -2.33 -8.72 -12.44
CA VAL A 172 -1.44 -9.88 -12.28
C VAL A 172 -0.26 -9.53 -11.39
N GLY A 173 0.41 -8.40 -11.65
CA GLY A 173 1.55 -7.95 -10.86
C GLY A 173 1.18 -7.70 -9.40
N LEU A 174 0.03 -7.10 -9.11
CA LEU A 174 -0.42 -6.84 -7.74
C LEU A 174 -0.65 -8.15 -6.96
N PHE A 175 -1.39 -9.10 -7.53
CA PHE A 175 -1.62 -10.39 -6.86
C PHE A 175 -0.35 -11.22 -6.69
N VAL A 176 0.53 -11.23 -7.69
CA VAL A 176 1.82 -11.92 -7.56
C VAL A 176 2.68 -11.29 -6.47
N SER A 177 2.73 -9.95 -6.41
CA SER A 177 3.48 -9.25 -5.36
C SER A 177 2.93 -9.51 -3.97
N GLU A 178 1.59 -9.60 -3.81
CA GLU A 178 0.94 -9.95 -2.55
C GLU A 178 1.31 -11.36 -2.10
N ILE A 179 1.21 -12.35 -3.00
CA ILE A 179 1.56 -13.73 -2.69
C ILE A 179 3.03 -13.84 -2.26
N ILE A 180 3.94 -13.18 -2.98
CA ILE A 180 5.37 -13.18 -2.65
C ILE A 180 5.60 -12.51 -1.29
N ALA A 181 4.97 -11.38 -1.03
CA ALA A 181 5.10 -10.69 0.26
C ALA A 181 4.63 -11.59 1.41
N LYS A 182 3.46 -12.20 1.32
CA LYS A 182 2.91 -13.12 2.34
C LYS A 182 3.84 -14.31 2.59
N ILE A 183 4.38 -14.92 1.53
CA ILE A 183 5.33 -16.03 1.64
C ILE A 183 6.60 -15.56 2.39
N LEU A 184 7.18 -14.44 1.96
CA LEU A 184 8.42 -13.94 2.58
C LEU A 184 8.20 -13.54 4.04
N ILE A 185 7.10 -12.88 4.38
CA ILE A 185 6.76 -12.53 5.76
C ILE A 185 6.65 -13.79 6.60
N HIS A 186 5.95 -14.83 6.14
CA HIS A 186 5.79 -16.08 6.86
C HIS A 186 7.13 -16.80 7.18
N TYR A 187 8.16 -16.65 6.33
CA TYR A 187 9.46 -17.28 6.56
C TYR A 187 10.46 -16.41 7.32
N VAL A 188 10.25 -15.09 7.37
CA VAL A 188 11.22 -14.13 7.95
C VAL A 188 10.80 -13.69 9.34
N VAL A 189 9.51 -13.64 9.63
CA VAL A 189 8.93 -13.15 10.88
C VAL A 189 8.07 -14.20 11.56
#